data_d04c90ff254dfa2c35fea5dc6e55c58d
#
_entry.id   d04c90ff254dfa2c35fea5dc6e55c58d
#
_cell.length_a   1.000
_cell.length_b   1.000
_cell.length_c   1.000
_cell.angle_alpha   90.00
_cell.angle_beta   90.00
_cell.angle_gamma   90.00
#
_symmetry.space_group_name_H-M   'P 1'
#
loop_
_entity.id
_entity.type
_entity.pdbx_description
1 polymer ?
#
loop_
_entity_poly.entity_id
_entity_poly.type
_entity_poly.pdbx_seq_one_letter_code
_entity_poly.pdbx_strand_id
1 'polypeptide(L)'
;MPASPAIEITYCRLCGWQLRAGWMAQELLQTFAEEIGSVTLVPDASGGVFEVRVEGELIWSRAAQKRLPEITELKQLVRDRIAPGRSLGHSDKKKGAE
;
A
#
# COMPACT_ATOMS: atom_id res chain seq x y z
N MET A 1 13.75 17.63 11.51
CA MET A 1 13.97 16.47 10.84
C MET A 1 12.75 15.99 10.16
N PRO A 2 12.87 15.48 9.02
CA PRO A 2 11.71 15.04 8.31
C PRO A 2 11.13 13.82 8.99
N ALA A 3 9.84 13.79 9.02
CA ALA A 3 9.20 12.65 9.56
C ALA A 3 9.23 11.55 8.53
N SER A 4 9.34 10.33 8.97
CA SER A 4 9.22 9.22 8.06
C SER A 4 7.76 9.11 7.62
N PRO A 5 7.52 8.76 6.39
CA PRO A 5 6.16 8.74 5.86
C PRO A 5 5.26 7.71 6.54
N ALA A 6 4.03 8.10 6.73
CA ALA A 6 3.01 7.25 7.33
C ALA A 6 2.09 6.71 6.26
N ILE A 7 1.88 5.41 6.27
CA ILE A 7 0.99 4.75 5.32
C ILE A 7 -0.23 4.26 6.08
N GLU A 8 -1.41 4.41 5.47
CA GLU A 8 -2.62 3.95 6.09
C GLU A 8 -3.39 3.08 5.12
N ILE A 9 -3.80 1.90 5.58
CA ILE A 9 -4.61 1.00 4.79
C ILE A 9 -5.97 0.88 5.47
N THR A 10 -7.02 1.38 4.81
CA THR A 10 -8.37 1.27 5.30
C THR A 10 -9.04 0.11 4.57
N TYR A 11 -9.55 -0.86 5.30
CA TYR A 11 -10.08 -2.06 4.68
C TYR A 11 -11.45 -2.42 5.24
N CYS A 12 -12.26 -3.06 4.41
CA CYS A 12 -13.58 -3.51 4.82
C CYS A 12 -13.44 -4.71 5.76
N ARG A 13 -13.81 -4.53 7.02
CA ARG A 13 -13.70 -5.64 7.97
C ARG A 13 -14.81 -6.66 7.75
N LEU A 14 -15.87 -6.28 7.07
CA LEU A 14 -16.96 -7.19 6.81
C LEU A 14 -16.72 -8.08 5.59
N CYS A 15 -15.68 -7.78 4.82
CA CYS A 15 -15.39 -8.48 3.60
C CYS A 15 -14.31 -9.53 3.74
N GLY A 16 -13.78 -9.71 4.93
CA GLY A 16 -12.72 -10.70 5.16
C GLY A 16 -11.36 -10.24 4.66
N TRP A 17 -11.13 -8.94 4.51
CA TRP A 17 -9.89 -8.44 3.96
C TRP A 17 -8.82 -8.10 4.98
N GLN A 18 -9.08 -8.41 6.26
CA GLN A 18 -8.12 -8.05 7.30
C GLN A 18 -6.76 -8.72 7.08
N LEU A 19 -6.74 -10.01 6.80
CA LEU A 19 -5.48 -10.69 6.61
C LEU A 19 -4.76 -10.19 5.36
N ARG A 20 -5.50 -9.89 4.32
CA ARG A 20 -4.91 -9.35 3.11
C ARG A 20 -4.28 -7.99 3.41
N ALA A 21 -4.99 -7.13 4.12
CA ALA A 21 -4.46 -5.81 4.47
C ALA A 21 -3.25 -5.95 5.38
N GLY A 22 -3.30 -6.87 6.33
CA GLY A 22 -2.16 -7.12 7.23
C GLY A 22 -0.94 -7.62 6.47
N TRP A 23 -1.16 -8.52 5.51
CA TRP A 23 -0.08 -9.02 4.71
C TRP A 23 0.56 -7.89 3.89
N MET A 24 -0.26 -7.03 3.30
CA MET A 24 0.27 -5.91 2.54
C MET A 24 1.07 -4.97 3.42
N ALA A 25 0.61 -4.74 4.66
CA ALA A 25 1.35 -3.91 5.60
C ALA A 25 2.72 -4.51 5.90
N GLN A 26 2.77 -5.82 6.09
CA GLN A 26 4.04 -6.49 6.38
C GLN A 26 4.98 -6.41 5.17
N GLU A 27 4.43 -6.59 3.97
CA GLU A 27 5.24 -6.50 2.77
C GLU A 27 5.82 -5.10 2.59
N LEU A 28 5.02 -4.08 2.86
CA LEU A 28 5.50 -2.71 2.74
C LEU A 28 6.56 -2.40 3.79
N LEU A 29 6.33 -2.85 5.02
CA LEU A 29 7.29 -2.61 6.09
C LEU A 29 8.63 -3.30 5.80
N GLN A 30 8.58 -4.48 5.21
CA GLN A 30 9.80 -5.18 4.90
C GLN A 30 10.52 -4.57 3.70
N THR A 31 9.80 -4.24 2.67
CA THR A 31 10.38 -3.68 1.45
C THR A 31 11.00 -2.30 1.70
N PHE A 32 10.30 -1.48 2.48
CA PHE A 32 10.75 -0.10 2.72
C PHE A 32 11.18 0.09 4.18
N ALA A 33 11.90 -0.89 4.70
CA ALA A 33 12.26 -0.90 6.12
C ALA A 33 12.95 0.37 6.58
N GLU A 34 13.69 0.99 5.68
CA GLU A 34 14.43 2.19 6.07
C GLU A 34 13.72 3.48 5.69
N GLU A 35 12.67 3.40 4.89
CA GLU A 35 11.99 4.60 4.42
C GLU A 35 10.66 4.85 5.12
N ILE A 36 9.93 3.78 5.46
CA ILE A 36 8.62 3.94 6.04
C ILE A 36 8.68 4.24 7.52
N GLY A 37 7.87 5.17 7.98
CA GLY A 37 7.74 5.47 9.40
C GLY A 37 6.72 4.58 10.08
N SER A 38 5.61 4.32 9.44
CA SER A 38 4.57 3.50 10.04
C SER A 38 3.58 3.02 8.99
N VAL A 39 2.89 1.93 9.29
CA VAL A 39 1.75 1.49 8.49
C VAL A 39 0.61 1.23 9.47
N THR A 40 -0.50 1.91 9.27
CA THR A 40 -1.67 1.80 10.12
C THR A 40 -2.77 1.04 9.39
N LEU A 41 -3.38 0.09 10.07
CA LEU A 41 -4.52 -0.63 9.51
C LEU A 41 -5.79 -0.08 10.14
N VAL A 42 -6.74 0.32 9.31
CA VAL A 42 -7.98 0.92 9.79
C VAL A 42 -9.16 0.08 9.33
N PRO A 43 -9.81 -0.65 10.23
CA PRO A 43 -10.98 -1.43 9.83
C PRO A 43 -12.17 -0.51 9.59
N ASP A 44 -12.91 -0.80 8.54
CA ASP A 44 -14.06 0.02 8.16
C ASP A 44 -15.30 -0.87 8.07
N ALA A 45 -16.38 -0.39 8.58
CA ALA A 45 -17.62 -1.17 8.64
C ALA A 45 -18.65 -0.81 7.59
N SER A 46 -18.32 0.10 6.68
CA SER A 46 -19.32 0.54 5.71
C SER A 46 -19.48 -0.42 4.52
N GLY A 47 -18.57 -1.33 4.35
CA GLY A 47 -18.69 -2.35 3.30
C GLY A 47 -17.91 -2.00 2.05
N GLY A 48 -17.06 -2.90 1.61
CA GLY A 48 -16.38 -2.80 0.32
C GLY A 48 -15.24 -1.81 0.21
N VAL A 49 -14.83 -1.16 1.30
CA VAL A 49 -13.76 -0.18 1.24
C VAL A 49 -12.39 -0.84 1.23
N PHE A 50 -11.51 -0.42 0.35
CA PHE A 50 -10.09 -0.74 0.42
C PHE A 50 -9.34 0.44 -0.17
N GLU A 51 -8.65 1.19 0.69
CA GLU A 51 -7.95 2.40 0.30
C GLU A 51 -6.58 2.44 0.93
N VAL A 52 -5.61 2.94 0.19
CA VAL A 52 -4.26 3.10 0.71
C VAL A 52 -3.87 4.56 0.57
N ARG A 53 -3.40 5.14 1.67
CA ARG A 53 -2.95 6.52 1.67
C ARG A 53 -1.50 6.60 2.13
N VAL A 54 -0.76 7.52 1.53
CA VAL A 54 0.60 7.84 1.94
C VAL A 54 0.59 9.30 2.35
N GLU A 55 0.90 9.57 3.60
CA GLU A 55 0.88 10.93 4.15
C GLU A 55 -0.45 11.62 3.87
N GLY A 56 -1.53 10.86 3.99
CA GLY A 56 -2.87 11.39 3.78
C GLY A 56 -3.33 11.43 2.34
N GLU A 57 -2.43 11.17 1.41
CA GLU A 57 -2.79 11.22 0.00
C GLU A 57 -3.26 9.85 -0.47
N LEU A 58 -4.41 9.78 -1.10
CA LEU A 58 -4.96 8.52 -1.57
C LEU A 58 -4.18 8.04 -2.78
N ILE A 59 -3.57 6.87 -2.70
CA ILE A 59 -2.84 6.30 -3.82
C ILE A 59 -3.54 5.09 -4.42
N TRP A 60 -4.49 4.51 -3.71
CA TRP A 60 -5.28 3.41 -4.24
C TRP A 60 -6.68 3.44 -3.66
N SER A 61 -7.67 3.18 -4.49
CA SER A 61 -9.05 3.08 -4.04
C SER A 61 -9.73 1.97 -4.83
N ARG A 62 -10.28 0.98 -4.12
CA ARG A 62 -11.01 -0.09 -4.77
C ARG A 62 -12.24 0.46 -5.49
N ALA A 63 -12.84 1.50 -4.95
CA ALA A 63 -14.00 2.10 -5.61
C ALA A 63 -13.64 2.61 -7.00
N ALA A 64 -12.46 3.19 -7.15
CA ALA A 64 -12.02 3.71 -8.42
C ALA A 64 -11.47 2.63 -9.34
N GLN A 65 -10.69 1.71 -8.78
CA GLN A 65 -10.00 0.70 -9.59
C GLN A 65 -10.81 -0.57 -9.80
N LYS A 66 -11.84 -0.77 -9.00
CA LYS A 66 -12.73 -1.92 -9.08
C LYS A 66 -12.08 -3.23 -8.66
N ARG A 67 -10.96 -3.17 -7.98
CA ARG A 67 -10.25 -4.35 -7.49
C ARG A 67 -9.27 -3.95 -6.40
N LEU A 68 -8.76 -4.92 -5.68
CA LEU A 68 -7.68 -4.70 -4.72
C LEU A 68 -6.37 -4.62 -5.48
N PRO A 69 -5.36 -3.93 -4.93
CA PRO A 69 -4.09 -3.82 -5.63
C PRO A 69 -3.30 -5.12 -5.54
N GLU A 70 -2.50 -5.41 -6.55
CA GLU A 70 -1.52 -6.47 -6.43
C GLU A 70 -0.36 -5.93 -5.64
N ILE A 71 0.34 -6.80 -4.92
CA ILE A 71 1.40 -6.33 -4.05
C ILE A 71 2.53 -5.62 -4.79
N THR A 72 2.90 -6.12 -5.98
CA THR A 72 3.95 -5.48 -6.74
C THR A 72 3.54 -4.09 -7.20
N GLU A 73 2.27 -3.96 -7.58
CA GLU A 73 1.72 -2.70 -8.01
C GLU A 73 1.68 -1.72 -6.85
N LEU A 74 1.26 -2.18 -5.68
CA LEU A 74 1.19 -1.33 -4.51
C LEU A 74 2.59 -0.86 -4.10
N LYS A 75 3.57 -1.76 -4.16
CA LYS A 75 4.94 -1.37 -3.83
C LYS A 75 5.46 -0.31 -4.77
N GLN A 76 5.12 -0.41 -6.06
CA GLN A 76 5.56 0.61 -7.02
C GLN A 76 4.92 1.96 -6.72
N LEU A 77 3.63 1.96 -6.38
CA LEU A 77 2.94 3.21 -6.07
C LEU A 77 3.51 3.86 -4.82
N VAL A 78 3.81 3.06 -3.80
CA VAL A 78 4.40 3.58 -2.58
C VAL A 78 5.80 4.10 -2.86
N ARG A 79 6.62 3.31 -3.61
CA ARG A 79 7.97 3.73 -3.95
C ARG A 79 7.96 5.09 -4.64
N ASP A 80 7.01 5.29 -5.54
CA ASP A 80 6.95 6.54 -6.30
C ASP A 80 6.68 7.74 -5.40
N ARG A 81 6.07 7.51 -4.24
CA ARG A 81 5.79 8.60 -3.32
C ARG A 81 6.90 8.83 -2.30
N ILE A 82 7.54 7.77 -1.83
CA ILE A 82 8.47 7.92 -0.72
C ILE A 82 9.94 7.72 -1.10
N ALA A 83 10.21 7.05 -2.19
CA ALA A 83 11.59 6.78 -2.59
C ALA A 83 11.67 6.65 -4.11
N PRO A 84 11.34 7.70 -4.85
CA PRO A 84 11.15 7.60 -6.29
C PRO A 84 12.32 7.07 -7.09
N GLY A 85 13.52 7.18 -6.62
CA GLY A 85 14.64 6.67 -7.37
C GLY A 85 15.01 5.23 -7.08
N ARG A 86 14.28 4.59 -6.17
CA ARG A 86 14.69 3.28 -5.74
C ARG A 86 14.17 2.17 -6.63
N SER A 87 15.04 1.21 -6.97
CA SER A 87 14.62 0.05 -7.73
C SER A 87 14.01 -0.99 -6.79
N LEU A 88 12.98 -1.65 -7.21
CA LEU A 88 12.35 -2.71 -6.45
C LEU A 88 12.70 -4.10 -6.99
N GLY A 89 13.65 -4.18 -7.92
CA GLY A 89 14.06 -5.47 -8.42
C GLY A 89 12.95 -6.18 -9.17
N HIS A 90 12.59 -7.38 -8.72
CA HIS A 90 11.57 -8.14 -9.40
C HIS A 90 10.24 -7.42 -9.44
N SER A 91 9.91 -6.66 -8.44
CA SER A 91 8.63 -5.95 -8.43
C SER A 91 8.54 -4.92 -9.54
N ASP A 92 9.68 -4.36 -9.93
CA ASP A 92 9.69 -3.42 -11.02
C ASP A 92 9.65 -4.10 -12.38
N LYS A 93 10.13 -5.33 -12.46
CA LYS A 93 10.17 -5.98 -13.71
C LYS A 93 8.86 -6.54 -14.15
N LYS A 94 7.95 -6.66 -13.27
CA LYS A 94 6.82 -7.30 -13.51
C LYS A 94 6.03 -6.91 -14.68
N LYS A 95 5.51 -5.87 -14.85
CA LYS A 95 4.82 -5.58 -15.94
C LYS A 95 5.56 -5.16 -17.02
N GLY A 96 6.60 -4.82 -16.80
CA GLY A 96 7.34 -4.35 -17.80
C GLY A 96 7.74 -5.29 -18.71
N ALA A 97 7.62 -6.21 -18.35
CA ALA A 97 8.09 -7.14 -19.08
C ALA A 97 7.62 -7.07 -20.40
N GLU A 98 7.55 -6.60 -20.45
CA GLU A 98 7.26 -6.59 -21.33
C GLU A 98 7.57 -6.33 -21.80
#